data_7df35fb43fba996038a6d29456832552
#
_entry.id   7df35fb43fba996038a6d29456832552
#
_cell.length_a   1.000
_cell.length_b   1.000
_cell.length_c   1.000
_cell.angle_alpha   90.00
_cell.angle_beta   90.00
_cell.angle_gamma   90.00
#
_symmetry.space_group_name_H-M   'P 1'
#
loop_
_entity.id
_entity.type
_entity.pdbx_description
1 polymer ?
#
loop_
_entity_poly.entity_id
_entity_poly.type
_entity_poly.pdbx_seq_one_letter_code
_entity_poly.pdbx_strand_id
1 'polypeptide(L)'
;MRILLILMLLISLTFPTASAQIRGEVIEYKQGDTVMEGYLAYDDAVKGKRAGILVVHDWNGIGSYVRARAQQLASLGYVAFAPDIYGKNLRPADNKEAAKIASALKNDRLLLRLRVNAGLDILRNHPLTDSSKLGAIGYCFGGMTVLELARSGASIAGVVSFHGNLDTAGETSPIHAKVLVLHGAEDPVVPPAQVAAFKEEMRKAGADWQLNIYSSTGHNFTNPSSSSYNRQTDKRSFEAMKNFFAEIF
;
A
#
# COMPACT_ATOMS: atom_id res chain seq x y z
N MET A 1 -12.83 -49.90 -53.05
CA MET A 1 -11.94 -49.05 -52.22
C MET A 1 -12.85 -48.08 -51.45
N ARG A 2 -13.17 -48.38 -50.17
CA ARG A 2 -14.06 -47.57 -49.32
C ARG A 2 -13.18 -46.64 -48.45
N ILE A 3 -13.27 -45.32 -48.69
CA ILE A 3 -12.57 -44.31 -47.89
C ILE A 3 -13.41 -44.02 -46.66
N LEU A 4 -12.88 -44.38 -45.47
CA LEU A 4 -13.49 -44.09 -44.17
C LEU A 4 -13.07 -42.67 -43.76
N LEU A 5 -13.98 -41.69 -43.81
CA LEU A 5 -13.76 -40.33 -43.26
C LEU A 5 -13.94 -40.40 -41.74
N ILE A 6 -12.84 -40.27 -41.00
CA ILE A 6 -12.88 -40.11 -39.55
C ILE A 6 -13.08 -38.63 -39.26
N LEU A 7 -14.29 -38.27 -38.80
CA LEU A 7 -14.61 -36.92 -38.33
C LEU A 7 -14.07 -36.74 -36.89
N MET A 8 -12.94 -36.03 -36.74
CA MET A 8 -12.44 -35.64 -35.42
C MET A 8 -13.31 -34.51 -34.85
N LEU A 9 -14.11 -34.83 -33.85
CA LEU A 9 -14.90 -33.87 -33.10
C LEU A 9 -13.97 -33.17 -32.09
N LEU A 10 -13.55 -31.92 -32.39
CA LEU A 10 -12.83 -31.05 -31.46
C LEU A 10 -13.82 -30.55 -30.40
N ILE A 11 -13.83 -31.17 -29.23
CA ILE A 11 -14.54 -30.66 -28.05
C ILE A 11 -13.73 -29.49 -27.47
N SER A 12 -14.16 -28.26 -27.75
CA SER A 12 -13.63 -27.07 -27.11
C SER A 12 -14.10 -27.02 -25.65
N LEU A 13 -13.23 -27.41 -24.72
CA LEU A 13 -13.44 -27.24 -23.30
C LEU A 13 -13.34 -25.73 -22.97
N THR A 14 -14.47 -25.02 -22.95
CA THR A 14 -14.54 -23.68 -22.38
C THR A 14 -14.55 -23.79 -20.86
N PHE A 15 -13.42 -23.54 -20.24
CA PHE A 15 -13.37 -23.34 -18.79
C PHE A 15 -14.04 -22.00 -18.48
N PRO A 16 -15.06 -21.96 -17.59
CA PRO A 16 -15.60 -20.69 -17.15
C PRO A 16 -14.48 -19.92 -16.41
N THR A 17 -14.07 -18.77 -16.93
CA THR A 17 -13.24 -17.83 -16.18
C THR A 17 -14.12 -17.28 -15.06
N ALA A 18 -13.82 -17.65 -13.81
CA ALA A 18 -14.50 -17.08 -12.65
C ALA A 18 -14.28 -15.57 -12.70
N SER A 19 -15.37 -14.82 -12.81
CA SER A 19 -15.33 -13.35 -12.73
C SER A 19 -14.91 -12.96 -11.31
N ALA A 20 -13.97 -12.02 -11.17
CA ALA A 20 -13.56 -11.49 -9.88
C ALA A 20 -14.79 -10.98 -9.10
N GLN A 21 -14.96 -11.44 -7.88
CA GLN A 21 -16.03 -11.04 -6.97
C GLN A 21 -15.43 -10.29 -5.78
N ILE A 22 -15.14 -8.99 -5.99
CA ILE A 22 -14.50 -8.19 -4.95
C ILE A 22 -15.49 -7.90 -3.83
N ARG A 23 -15.16 -8.39 -2.64
CA ARG A 23 -15.81 -8.07 -1.37
C ARG A 23 -15.11 -6.89 -0.72
N GLY A 24 -15.90 -6.02 -0.08
CA GLY A 24 -15.41 -4.91 0.71
C GLY A 24 -16.14 -4.85 2.06
N GLU A 25 -15.38 -4.81 3.16
CA GLU A 25 -15.90 -4.85 4.52
C GLU A 25 -15.28 -3.76 5.38
N VAL A 26 -16.07 -3.16 6.25
CA VAL A 26 -15.59 -2.23 7.27
C VAL A 26 -15.23 -3.04 8.52
N ILE A 27 -14.00 -2.87 9.00
CA ILE A 27 -13.50 -3.59 10.19
C ILE A 27 -13.22 -2.58 11.30
N GLU A 28 -13.93 -2.72 12.41
CA GLU A 28 -13.66 -1.95 13.62
C GLU A 28 -12.63 -2.69 14.48
N TYR A 29 -11.62 -1.96 14.97
CA TYR A 29 -10.57 -2.49 15.83
C TYR A 29 -10.08 -1.41 16.80
N LYS A 30 -9.14 -1.71 17.67
CA LYS A 30 -8.61 -0.77 18.67
C LYS A 30 -7.09 -0.64 18.59
N GLN A 31 -6.61 0.55 18.89
CA GLN A 31 -5.23 0.82 19.27
C GLN A 31 -5.25 1.60 20.60
N GLY A 32 -4.82 0.95 21.70
CA GLY A 32 -5.08 1.45 23.04
C GLY A 32 -6.58 1.66 23.25
N ASP A 33 -6.96 2.83 23.73
CA ASP A 33 -8.37 3.20 23.94
C ASP A 33 -9.04 3.79 22.69
N THR A 34 -8.28 4.03 21.62
CA THR A 34 -8.82 4.60 20.39
C THR A 34 -9.47 3.54 19.53
N VAL A 35 -10.75 3.74 19.19
CA VAL A 35 -11.47 2.93 18.21
C VAL A 35 -11.05 3.38 16.82
N MET A 36 -10.68 2.42 15.99
CA MET A 36 -10.25 2.57 14.61
C MET A 36 -11.26 1.89 13.68
N GLU A 37 -11.41 2.40 12.45
CA GLU A 37 -12.31 1.82 11.46
C GLU A 37 -11.59 1.69 10.12
N GLY A 38 -11.14 0.46 9.80
CA GLY A 38 -10.45 0.14 8.56
C GLY A 38 -11.40 -0.40 7.49
N TYR A 39 -10.84 -0.59 6.27
CA TYR A 39 -11.56 -1.17 5.14
C TYR A 39 -10.77 -2.36 4.57
N LEU A 40 -11.39 -3.54 4.61
CA LEU A 40 -10.86 -4.78 4.06
C LEU A 40 -11.44 -5.01 2.66
N ALA A 41 -10.59 -5.47 1.72
CA ALA A 41 -11.02 -5.90 0.38
C ALA A 41 -10.32 -7.19 -0.02
N TYR A 42 -11.06 -8.12 -0.63
CA TYR A 42 -10.53 -9.37 -1.18
C TYR A 42 -11.42 -9.91 -2.31
N ASP A 43 -10.87 -10.79 -3.14
CA ASP A 43 -11.68 -11.50 -4.15
C ASP A 43 -12.22 -12.81 -3.56
N ASP A 44 -13.55 -12.91 -3.46
CA ASP A 44 -14.25 -14.09 -2.91
C ASP A 44 -14.19 -15.32 -3.83
N ALA A 45 -13.89 -15.12 -5.11
CA ALA A 45 -13.70 -16.22 -6.06
C ALA A 45 -12.36 -16.96 -5.82
N VAL A 46 -11.34 -16.29 -5.27
CA VAL A 46 -10.03 -16.88 -4.95
C VAL A 46 -10.10 -17.65 -3.65
N LYS A 47 -9.71 -18.92 -3.67
CA LYS A 47 -9.74 -19.80 -2.50
C LYS A 47 -8.38 -19.91 -1.82
N GLY A 48 -8.38 -20.17 -0.52
CA GLY A 48 -7.17 -20.35 0.29
C GLY A 48 -6.53 -19.04 0.76
N LYS A 49 -5.42 -19.19 1.50
CA LYS A 49 -4.62 -18.08 2.00
C LYS A 49 -3.79 -17.46 0.88
N ARG A 50 -3.61 -16.16 0.93
CA ARG A 50 -2.87 -15.36 -0.05
C ARG A 50 -2.15 -14.18 0.60
N ALA A 51 -1.23 -13.59 -0.10
CA ALA A 51 -0.46 -12.47 0.41
C ALA A 51 -1.38 -11.31 0.85
N GLY A 52 -1.02 -10.68 1.96
CA GLY A 52 -1.72 -9.54 2.54
C GLY A 52 -1.00 -8.23 2.25
N ILE A 53 -1.73 -7.21 1.80
CA ILE A 53 -1.20 -5.87 1.56
C ILE A 53 -1.93 -4.84 2.43
N LEU A 54 -1.19 -4.15 3.29
CA LEU A 54 -1.68 -2.99 3.99
C LEU A 54 -1.68 -1.79 3.04
N VAL A 55 -2.77 -0.99 3.01
CA VAL A 55 -2.92 0.16 2.09
C VAL A 55 -3.15 1.42 2.90
N VAL A 56 -2.09 2.17 3.21
CA VAL A 56 -2.20 3.33 4.09
C VAL A 56 -2.64 4.58 3.32
N HIS A 57 -3.69 5.21 3.83
CA HIS A 57 -4.34 6.37 3.25
C HIS A 57 -3.45 7.62 3.22
N ASP A 58 -3.79 8.57 2.37
CA ASP A 58 -3.20 9.91 2.35
C ASP A 58 -3.69 10.77 3.55
N TRP A 59 -3.38 12.04 3.56
CA TRP A 59 -3.77 12.95 4.65
C TRP A 59 -5.28 13.17 4.82
N ASN A 60 -6.11 12.71 3.87
CA ASN A 60 -7.57 12.83 3.96
C ASN A 60 -8.23 11.70 4.78
N GLY A 61 -7.44 10.70 5.22
CA GLY A 61 -8.00 9.56 5.94
C GLY A 61 -8.62 8.50 5.03
N ILE A 62 -9.42 7.60 5.59
CA ILE A 62 -10.08 6.53 4.83
C ILE A 62 -11.22 7.09 3.99
N GLY A 63 -10.93 7.43 2.73
CA GLY A 63 -11.88 7.89 1.73
C GLY A 63 -12.04 6.91 0.55
N SER A 64 -12.75 7.36 -0.48
CA SER A 64 -12.99 6.59 -1.70
C SER A 64 -11.71 6.19 -2.42
N TYR A 65 -10.69 7.05 -2.42
CA TYR A 65 -9.42 6.79 -3.08
C TYR A 65 -8.69 5.56 -2.52
N VAL A 66 -8.44 5.51 -1.21
CA VAL A 66 -7.74 4.37 -0.59
C VAL A 66 -8.56 3.10 -0.67
N ARG A 67 -9.90 3.18 -0.54
CA ARG A 67 -10.80 2.04 -0.73
C ARG A 67 -10.70 1.49 -2.15
N ALA A 68 -10.69 2.34 -3.17
CA ALA A 68 -10.51 1.93 -4.57
C ALA A 68 -9.14 1.25 -4.80
N ARG A 69 -8.06 1.75 -4.18
CA ARG A 69 -6.73 1.11 -4.23
C ARG A 69 -6.72 -0.26 -3.54
N ALA A 70 -7.40 -0.42 -2.41
CA ALA A 70 -7.56 -1.72 -1.76
C ALA A 70 -8.33 -2.71 -2.65
N GLN A 71 -9.44 -2.28 -3.29
CA GLN A 71 -10.19 -3.11 -4.24
C GLN A 71 -9.35 -3.47 -5.47
N GLN A 72 -8.52 -2.54 -5.97
CA GLN A 72 -7.61 -2.81 -7.08
C GLN A 72 -6.59 -3.90 -6.73
N LEU A 73 -6.03 -3.90 -5.51
CA LEU A 73 -5.15 -4.96 -5.04
C LEU A 73 -5.89 -6.29 -4.83
N ALA A 74 -7.12 -6.24 -4.32
CA ALA A 74 -7.98 -7.42 -4.20
C ALA A 74 -8.22 -8.08 -5.56
N SER A 75 -8.42 -7.31 -6.63
CA SER A 75 -8.56 -7.83 -7.99
C SER A 75 -7.29 -8.48 -8.56
N LEU A 76 -6.14 -8.22 -7.95
CA LEU A 76 -4.86 -8.89 -8.23
C LEU A 76 -4.66 -10.16 -7.39
N GLY A 77 -5.64 -10.55 -6.57
CA GLY A 77 -5.60 -11.74 -5.74
C GLY A 77 -5.05 -11.54 -4.32
N TYR A 78 -4.77 -10.31 -3.90
CA TYR A 78 -4.33 -10.02 -2.52
C TYR A 78 -5.51 -9.93 -1.55
N VAL A 79 -5.24 -10.11 -0.26
CA VAL A 79 -6.08 -9.56 0.82
C VAL A 79 -5.56 -8.17 1.12
N ALA A 80 -6.36 -7.13 0.88
CA ALA A 80 -5.95 -5.75 1.05
C ALA A 80 -6.69 -5.11 2.23
N PHE A 81 -5.97 -4.53 3.18
CA PHE A 81 -6.56 -3.84 4.31
C PHE A 81 -6.09 -2.38 4.37
N ALA A 82 -7.04 -1.45 4.28
CA ALA A 82 -6.78 -0.03 4.52
C ALA A 82 -7.01 0.28 6.01
N PRO A 83 -5.93 0.43 6.82
CA PRO A 83 -6.06 0.74 8.23
C PRO A 83 -6.47 2.20 8.40
N ASP A 84 -7.26 2.48 9.44
CA ASP A 84 -7.46 3.82 9.94
C ASP A 84 -6.23 4.25 10.76
N ILE A 85 -5.61 5.37 10.38
CA ILE A 85 -4.47 5.91 11.14
C ILE A 85 -4.91 7.05 12.06
N TYR A 86 -6.10 7.61 11.84
CA TYR A 86 -6.59 8.78 12.59
C TYR A 86 -7.47 8.42 13.78
N GLY A 87 -8.33 7.43 13.62
CA GLY A 87 -9.39 7.04 14.56
C GLY A 87 -10.78 7.21 13.95
N LYS A 88 -11.71 6.33 14.33
CA LYS A 88 -13.04 6.20 13.73
C LYS A 88 -13.81 7.52 13.60
N ASN A 89 -13.67 8.38 14.60
CA ASN A 89 -14.42 9.64 14.66
C ASN A 89 -13.64 10.84 14.09
N LEU A 90 -12.43 10.61 13.57
CA LEU A 90 -11.57 11.66 13.06
C LEU A 90 -11.52 11.61 11.53
N ARG A 91 -12.44 12.34 10.90
CA ARG A 91 -12.51 12.48 9.43
C ARG A 91 -12.39 13.96 9.11
N PRO A 92 -11.28 14.41 8.49
CA PRO A 92 -11.07 15.82 8.21
C PRO A 92 -12.14 16.35 7.26
N ALA A 93 -12.76 17.48 7.61
CA ALA A 93 -13.77 18.13 6.81
C ALA A 93 -13.17 18.97 5.67
N ASP A 94 -11.92 19.41 5.82
CA ASP A 94 -11.18 20.23 4.86
C ASP A 94 -9.67 19.99 4.92
N ASN A 95 -8.94 20.61 3.99
CA ASN A 95 -7.49 20.49 3.91
C ASN A 95 -6.75 21.04 5.15
N LYS A 96 -7.30 22.04 5.84
CA LYS A 96 -6.69 22.62 7.04
C LYS A 96 -6.76 21.63 8.20
N GLU A 97 -7.89 20.99 8.38
CA GLU A 97 -8.07 19.93 9.38
C GLU A 97 -7.21 18.71 9.04
N ALA A 98 -7.20 18.27 7.77
CA ALA A 98 -6.35 17.18 7.30
C ALA A 98 -4.86 17.45 7.60
N ALA A 99 -4.37 18.64 7.30
CA ALA A 99 -2.99 19.05 7.60
C ALA A 99 -2.69 19.02 9.11
N LYS A 100 -3.63 19.49 9.95
CA LYS A 100 -3.48 19.48 11.40
C LYS A 100 -3.35 18.06 11.95
N ILE A 101 -4.24 17.15 11.53
CA ILE A 101 -4.25 15.76 12.01
C ILE A 101 -3.00 15.03 11.53
N ALA A 102 -2.67 15.11 10.25
CA ALA A 102 -1.49 14.47 9.67
C ALA A 102 -0.19 14.99 10.33
N SER A 103 -0.08 16.31 10.58
CA SER A 103 1.08 16.90 11.23
C SER A 103 1.23 16.45 12.69
N ALA A 104 0.13 16.32 13.43
CA ALA A 104 0.18 15.81 14.80
C ALA A 104 0.79 14.40 14.85
N LEU A 105 0.34 13.49 13.96
CA LEU A 105 0.88 12.14 13.88
C LEU A 105 2.30 12.09 13.28
N LYS A 106 2.61 12.98 12.34
CA LYS A 106 3.96 13.13 11.81
C LYS A 106 4.95 13.51 12.93
N ASN A 107 4.52 14.30 13.90
CA ASN A 107 5.34 14.72 15.04
C ASN A 107 5.34 13.69 16.19
N ASP A 108 4.39 12.77 16.22
CA ASP A 108 4.34 11.65 17.16
C ASP A 108 4.55 10.32 16.43
N ARG A 109 5.81 10.06 16.07
CA ARG A 109 6.19 8.84 15.32
C ARG A 109 5.92 7.56 16.10
N LEU A 110 5.98 7.61 17.43
CA LEU A 110 5.66 6.44 18.24
C LEU A 110 4.19 6.06 18.10
N LEU A 111 3.28 7.02 18.26
CA LEU A 111 1.85 6.79 18.07
C LEU A 111 1.54 6.36 16.63
N LEU A 112 2.19 6.96 15.64
CA LEU A 112 2.04 6.57 14.23
C LEU A 112 2.41 5.10 14.01
N ARG A 113 3.57 4.67 14.54
CA ARG A 113 4.04 3.27 14.49
C ARG A 113 3.08 2.32 15.19
N LEU A 114 2.57 2.68 16.37
CA LEU A 114 1.59 1.87 17.10
C LEU A 114 0.30 1.67 16.29
N ARG A 115 -0.22 2.73 15.66
CA ARG A 115 -1.45 2.68 14.87
C ARG A 115 -1.30 1.85 13.59
N VAL A 116 -0.22 2.02 12.86
CA VAL A 116 -0.02 1.24 11.62
C VAL A 116 0.26 -0.23 11.92
N ASN A 117 0.97 -0.54 13.01
CA ASN A 117 1.18 -1.93 13.46
C ASN A 117 -0.14 -2.58 13.89
N ALA A 118 -1.02 -1.87 14.60
CA ALA A 118 -2.35 -2.39 14.95
C ALA A 118 -3.15 -2.76 13.68
N GLY A 119 -3.07 -1.95 12.62
CA GLY A 119 -3.65 -2.28 11.32
C GLY A 119 -3.00 -3.49 10.66
N LEU A 120 -1.68 -3.63 10.76
CA LEU A 120 -0.95 -4.79 10.24
C LEU A 120 -1.37 -6.09 10.96
N ASP A 121 -1.64 -6.02 12.26
CA ASP A 121 -2.09 -7.17 13.04
C ASP A 121 -3.50 -7.64 12.63
N ILE A 122 -4.41 -6.72 12.29
CA ILE A 122 -5.72 -7.09 11.72
C ILE A 122 -5.53 -7.86 10.41
N LEU A 123 -4.70 -7.36 9.50
CA LEU A 123 -4.42 -8.03 8.23
C LEU A 123 -3.74 -9.40 8.43
N ARG A 124 -2.73 -9.47 9.31
CA ARG A 124 -1.97 -10.69 9.63
C ARG A 124 -2.86 -11.81 10.15
N ASN A 125 -3.81 -11.47 11.02
CA ASN A 125 -4.70 -12.43 11.68
C ASN A 125 -5.96 -12.75 10.86
N HIS A 126 -6.16 -12.11 9.71
CA HIS A 126 -7.32 -12.39 8.87
C HIS A 126 -7.24 -13.82 8.28
N PRO A 127 -8.34 -14.62 8.32
CA PRO A 127 -8.32 -16.04 7.92
C PRO A 127 -7.81 -16.31 6.50
N LEU A 128 -8.02 -15.38 5.57
CA LEU A 128 -7.58 -15.48 4.18
C LEU A 128 -6.13 -15.01 3.96
N THR A 129 -5.47 -14.47 4.96
CA THR A 129 -4.11 -13.94 4.83
C THR A 129 -3.06 -15.02 5.10
N ASP A 130 -2.10 -15.15 4.21
CA ASP A 130 -0.84 -15.83 4.47
C ASP A 130 0.07 -14.87 5.25
N SER A 131 0.20 -15.10 6.54
CA SER A 131 0.97 -14.24 7.46
C SER A 131 2.48 -14.21 7.18
N SER A 132 2.99 -15.13 6.36
CA SER A 132 4.38 -15.13 5.90
C SER A 132 4.63 -14.20 4.71
N LYS A 133 3.54 -13.74 4.05
CA LYS A 133 3.57 -12.91 2.83
C LYS A 133 2.81 -11.60 3.07
N LEU A 134 3.41 -10.72 3.87
CA LEU A 134 2.84 -9.42 4.21
C LEU A 134 3.62 -8.29 3.56
N GLY A 135 2.91 -7.38 2.90
CA GLY A 135 3.44 -6.14 2.36
C GLY A 135 2.63 -4.93 2.79
N ALA A 136 3.18 -3.74 2.59
CA ALA A 136 2.44 -2.50 2.79
C ALA A 136 2.70 -1.50 1.66
N ILE A 137 1.67 -0.77 1.28
CA ILE A 137 1.79 0.40 0.42
C ILE A 137 1.16 1.61 1.10
N GLY A 138 1.61 2.80 0.75
CA GLY A 138 1.01 4.02 1.26
C GLY A 138 1.21 5.20 0.33
N TYR A 139 0.29 6.15 0.41
CA TYR A 139 0.22 7.32 -0.46
C TYR A 139 0.40 8.60 0.35
N CYS A 140 1.30 9.51 -0.06
CA CYS A 140 1.56 10.78 0.62
C CYS A 140 1.89 10.56 2.11
N PHE A 141 1.05 11.00 3.04
CA PHE A 141 1.14 10.69 4.47
C PHE A 141 1.28 9.19 4.72
N GLY A 142 0.51 8.36 4.01
CA GLY A 142 0.61 6.89 4.09
C GLY A 142 1.94 6.36 3.58
N GLY A 143 2.55 6.99 2.58
CA GLY A 143 3.88 6.63 2.08
C GLY A 143 4.96 6.79 3.15
N MET A 144 4.91 7.88 3.91
CA MET A 144 5.74 8.07 5.10
C MET A 144 5.41 7.03 6.19
N THR A 145 4.12 6.75 6.40
CA THR A 145 3.67 5.83 7.44
C THR A 145 4.18 4.40 7.22
N VAL A 146 4.21 3.91 5.96
CA VAL A 146 4.77 2.57 5.68
C VAL A 146 6.30 2.54 5.82
N LEU A 147 6.99 3.65 5.58
CA LEU A 147 8.42 3.75 5.93
C LEU A 147 8.63 3.69 7.44
N GLU A 148 7.77 4.35 8.23
CA GLU A 148 7.80 4.24 9.69
C GLU A 148 7.46 2.81 10.18
N LEU A 149 6.59 2.09 9.48
CA LEU A 149 6.34 0.67 9.75
C LEU A 149 7.61 -0.17 9.55
N ALA A 150 8.34 0.02 8.44
CA ALA A 150 9.61 -0.66 8.21
C ALA A 150 10.66 -0.28 9.27
N ARG A 151 10.78 1.01 9.62
CA ARG A 151 11.67 1.54 10.67
C ARG A 151 11.34 1.02 12.06
N SER A 152 10.09 0.62 12.32
CA SER A 152 9.70 0.02 13.61
C SER A 152 10.16 -1.42 13.79
N GLY A 153 10.80 -2.04 12.78
CA GLY A 153 11.19 -3.44 12.82
C GLY A 153 10.02 -4.41 12.64
N ALA A 154 8.89 -3.96 12.09
CA ALA A 154 7.73 -4.80 11.85
C ALA A 154 8.10 -6.03 11.00
N SER A 155 7.53 -7.19 11.35
CA SER A 155 7.69 -8.43 10.57
C SER A 155 6.83 -8.34 9.31
N ILE A 156 7.41 -7.77 8.24
CA ILE A 156 6.80 -7.54 6.93
C ILE A 156 7.85 -7.73 5.84
N ALA A 157 7.48 -8.32 4.71
CA ALA A 157 8.43 -8.63 3.64
C ALA A 157 8.90 -7.37 2.91
N GLY A 158 8.00 -6.41 2.68
CA GLY A 158 8.39 -5.17 2.02
C GLY A 158 7.35 -4.06 2.10
N VAL A 159 7.80 -2.83 1.87
CA VAL A 159 6.96 -1.63 1.89
C VAL A 159 7.15 -0.80 0.61
N VAL A 160 6.09 -0.16 0.14
CA VAL A 160 6.12 0.72 -1.03
C VAL A 160 5.56 2.10 -0.67
N SER A 161 6.39 3.12 -0.79
CA SER A 161 6.02 4.53 -0.55
C SER A 161 5.74 5.24 -1.88
N PHE A 162 4.49 5.64 -2.11
CA PHE A 162 4.11 6.49 -3.24
C PHE A 162 4.12 7.95 -2.79
N HIS A 163 4.99 8.76 -3.35
CA HIS A 163 5.15 10.21 -3.07
C HIS A 163 5.07 10.56 -1.57
N GLY A 164 5.59 9.68 -0.70
CA GLY A 164 5.62 9.92 0.75
C GLY A 164 6.77 10.83 1.15
N ASN A 165 6.62 11.52 2.30
CA ASN A 165 7.77 12.16 2.93
C ASN A 165 8.83 11.12 3.28
N LEU A 166 10.09 11.47 3.09
CA LEU A 166 11.24 10.58 3.28
C LEU A 166 12.03 10.91 4.54
N ASP A 167 11.59 11.93 5.29
CA ASP A 167 12.24 12.34 6.54
C ASP A 167 12.13 11.27 7.62
N THR A 168 13.15 11.19 8.46
CA THR A 168 13.17 10.36 9.66
C THR A 168 13.16 11.22 10.91
N ALA A 169 12.60 10.70 12.01
CA ALA A 169 12.54 11.40 13.30
C ALA A 169 13.62 10.96 14.29
N GLY A 170 14.65 10.25 13.86
CA GLY A 170 15.68 9.81 14.80
C GLY A 170 16.61 8.72 14.27
N GLU A 171 17.26 8.02 15.19
CA GLU A 171 18.15 6.91 14.86
C GLU A 171 17.39 5.77 14.18
N THR A 172 18.02 5.23 13.15
CA THR A 172 17.46 4.16 12.35
C THR A 172 17.96 2.82 12.90
N SER A 173 17.03 2.01 13.40
CA SER A 173 17.29 0.59 13.65
C SER A 173 17.49 -0.16 12.34
N PRO A 174 18.09 -1.35 12.32
CA PRO A 174 18.15 -2.18 11.12
C PRO A 174 16.77 -2.34 10.50
N ILE A 175 16.67 -2.11 9.18
CA ILE A 175 15.44 -2.26 8.42
C ILE A 175 15.51 -3.61 7.69
N HIS A 176 14.65 -4.54 8.09
CA HIS A 176 14.63 -5.89 7.53
C HIS A 176 13.67 -6.01 6.32
N ALA A 177 12.66 -5.16 6.27
CA ALA A 177 11.75 -5.09 5.13
C ALA A 177 12.48 -4.56 3.88
N LYS A 178 12.19 -5.12 2.71
CA LYS A 178 12.57 -4.48 1.44
C LYS A 178 11.80 -3.17 1.25
N VAL A 179 12.43 -2.16 0.68
CA VAL A 179 11.83 -0.81 0.56
C VAL A 179 11.82 -0.36 -0.90
N LEU A 180 10.63 -0.03 -1.41
CA LEU A 180 10.48 0.65 -2.71
C LEU A 180 9.92 2.05 -2.50
N VAL A 181 10.60 3.06 -3.04
CA VAL A 181 10.12 4.45 -3.07
C VAL A 181 9.84 4.87 -4.50
N LEU A 182 8.64 5.41 -4.74
CA LEU A 182 8.13 5.89 -6.02
C LEU A 182 7.89 7.39 -5.92
N HIS A 183 8.82 8.19 -6.49
CA HIS A 183 8.96 9.61 -6.21
C HIS A 183 8.85 10.45 -7.48
N GLY A 184 8.21 11.62 -7.39
CA GLY A 184 8.18 12.61 -8.47
C GLY A 184 9.41 13.53 -8.43
N ALA A 185 10.07 13.71 -9.58
CA ALA A 185 11.27 14.56 -9.67
C ALA A 185 11.00 16.03 -9.32
N GLU A 186 9.76 16.48 -9.51
CA GLU A 186 9.31 17.86 -9.29
C GLU A 186 8.38 17.97 -8.06
N ASP A 187 8.55 17.08 -7.09
CA ASP A 187 7.76 17.07 -5.86
C ASP A 187 8.15 18.24 -4.95
N PRO A 188 7.28 19.26 -4.77
CA PRO A 188 7.59 20.43 -3.95
C PRO A 188 7.53 20.14 -2.43
N VAL A 189 6.94 19.00 -2.04
CA VAL A 189 6.75 18.61 -0.63
C VAL A 189 7.95 17.84 -0.10
N VAL A 190 8.67 17.14 -0.99
CA VAL A 190 9.84 16.31 -0.63
C VAL A 190 11.08 16.85 -1.35
N PRO A 191 11.83 17.76 -0.75
CA PRO A 191 12.96 18.41 -1.40
C PRO A 191 14.13 17.44 -1.65
N PRO A 192 15.02 17.74 -2.61
CA PRO A 192 16.17 16.88 -2.94
C PRO A 192 17.08 16.52 -1.75
N ALA A 193 17.20 17.42 -0.78
CA ALA A 193 17.94 17.17 0.46
C ALA A 193 17.35 16.02 1.29
N GLN A 194 16.02 15.91 1.32
CA GLN A 194 15.33 14.83 2.01
C GLN A 194 15.52 13.48 1.28
N VAL A 195 15.53 13.49 -0.05
CA VAL A 195 15.85 12.31 -0.87
C VAL A 195 17.31 11.85 -0.62
N ALA A 196 18.25 12.78 -0.53
CA ALA A 196 19.64 12.47 -0.22
C ALA A 196 19.80 11.87 1.19
N ALA A 197 19.13 12.45 2.19
CA ALA A 197 19.15 11.96 3.55
C ALA A 197 18.53 10.54 3.67
N PHE A 198 17.45 10.27 2.95
CA PHE A 198 16.84 8.93 2.86
C PHE A 198 17.82 7.88 2.30
N LYS A 199 18.52 8.20 1.21
CA LYS A 199 19.51 7.27 0.63
C LYS A 199 20.61 6.92 1.65
N GLU A 200 21.09 7.92 2.38
CA GLU A 200 22.12 7.71 3.41
C GLU A 200 21.58 6.91 4.61
N GLU A 201 20.34 7.14 5.00
CA GLU A 201 19.65 6.34 6.02
C GLU A 201 19.58 4.87 5.61
N MET A 202 19.07 4.57 4.40
CA MET A 202 18.94 3.20 3.90
C MET A 202 20.30 2.49 3.84
N ARG A 203 21.33 3.20 3.42
CA ARG A 203 22.70 2.67 3.39
C ARG A 203 23.22 2.32 4.81
N LYS A 204 23.00 3.20 5.79
CA LYS A 204 23.39 2.98 7.19
C LYS A 204 22.62 1.86 7.84
N ALA A 205 21.32 1.74 7.54
CA ALA A 205 20.45 0.68 8.04
C ALA A 205 20.74 -0.70 7.44
N GLY A 206 21.58 -0.80 6.39
CA GLY A 206 21.83 -2.03 5.66
C GLY A 206 20.56 -2.56 4.96
N ALA A 207 19.62 -1.67 4.62
CA ALA A 207 18.36 -2.02 4.01
C ALA A 207 18.53 -2.45 2.54
N ASP A 208 17.68 -3.37 2.08
CA ASP A 208 17.47 -3.64 0.66
C ASP A 208 16.42 -2.65 0.14
N TRP A 209 16.83 -1.72 -0.74
CA TRP A 209 15.94 -0.64 -1.16
C TRP A 209 16.10 -0.24 -2.63
N GLN A 210 15.02 0.27 -3.19
CA GLN A 210 14.95 0.85 -4.53
C GLN A 210 14.24 2.21 -4.48
N LEU A 211 14.72 3.17 -5.29
CA LEU A 211 14.10 4.48 -5.48
C LEU A 211 13.91 4.75 -6.97
N ASN A 212 12.65 4.85 -7.40
CA ASN A 212 12.30 5.25 -8.76
C ASN A 212 11.87 6.71 -8.76
N ILE A 213 12.56 7.53 -9.57
CA ILE A 213 12.26 8.96 -9.73
C ILE A 213 11.66 9.18 -11.12
N TYR A 214 10.47 9.81 -11.17
CA TYR A 214 9.72 10.06 -12.39
C TYR A 214 9.83 11.52 -12.79
N SER A 215 10.39 11.79 -13.99
CA SER A 215 10.51 13.15 -14.53
C SER A 215 9.15 13.79 -14.77
N SER A 216 9.07 15.12 -14.74
CA SER A 216 7.86 15.92 -14.98
C SER A 216 6.67 15.47 -14.11
N THR A 217 6.96 15.10 -12.86
CA THR A 217 5.97 14.53 -11.94
C THR A 217 6.09 15.20 -10.58
N GLY A 218 5.00 15.80 -10.13
CA GLY A 218 4.89 16.44 -8.81
C GLY A 218 4.39 15.50 -7.71
N HIS A 219 4.01 16.09 -6.59
CA HIS A 219 3.40 15.37 -5.46
C HIS A 219 1.99 14.88 -5.82
N ASN A 220 1.54 13.78 -5.18
CA ASN A 220 0.17 13.24 -5.33
C ASN A 220 -0.21 12.82 -6.76
N PHE A 221 0.77 12.38 -7.55
CA PHE A 221 0.60 12.01 -8.96
C PHE A 221 -0.29 10.77 -9.20
N THR A 222 -0.63 10.03 -8.14
CA THR A 222 -1.42 8.79 -8.22
C THR A 222 -2.92 9.01 -8.02
N ASN A 223 -3.37 10.18 -7.53
CA ASN A 223 -4.77 10.44 -7.22
C ASN A 223 -5.48 11.16 -8.38
N PRO A 224 -6.45 10.54 -9.07
CA PRO A 224 -7.16 11.16 -10.20
C PRO A 224 -7.90 12.45 -9.87
N SER A 225 -8.22 12.70 -8.59
CA SER A 225 -8.87 13.94 -8.13
C SER A 225 -7.87 15.06 -7.85
N SER A 226 -6.56 14.81 -7.94
CA SER A 226 -5.52 15.80 -7.74
C SER A 226 -5.23 16.57 -9.03
N SER A 227 -4.96 17.88 -8.92
CA SER A 227 -4.44 18.69 -10.04
C SER A 227 -3.05 18.25 -10.50
N SER A 228 -2.32 17.51 -9.67
CA SER A 228 -1.00 16.94 -9.99
C SER A 228 -1.08 15.51 -10.54
N TYR A 229 -2.29 14.99 -10.80
CA TYR A 229 -2.44 13.64 -11.32
C TYR A 229 -1.69 13.44 -12.63
N ASN A 230 -0.86 12.41 -12.68
CA ASN A 230 -0.15 12.01 -13.89
C ASN A 230 -0.46 10.56 -14.21
N ARG A 231 -1.38 10.34 -15.15
CA ARG A 231 -1.86 9.00 -15.54
C ARG A 231 -0.72 8.05 -15.94
N GLN A 232 0.29 8.57 -16.65
CA GLN A 232 1.40 7.75 -17.12
C GLN A 232 2.28 7.31 -15.94
N THR A 233 2.58 8.24 -15.03
CA THR A 233 3.37 7.95 -13.84
C THR A 233 2.61 7.08 -12.86
N ASP A 234 1.30 7.30 -12.64
CA ASP A 234 0.45 6.42 -11.83
C ASP A 234 0.53 4.97 -12.35
N LYS A 235 0.35 4.76 -13.66
CA LYS A 235 0.46 3.42 -14.26
C LYS A 235 1.86 2.81 -14.08
N ARG A 236 2.91 3.56 -14.37
CA ARG A 236 4.30 3.07 -14.26
C ARG A 236 4.68 2.72 -12.83
N SER A 237 4.30 3.56 -11.88
CA SER A 237 4.58 3.32 -10.45
C SER A 237 3.77 2.14 -9.90
N PHE A 238 2.54 1.96 -10.34
CA PHE A 238 1.73 0.80 -9.99
C PHE A 238 2.33 -0.51 -10.54
N GLU A 239 2.83 -0.53 -11.78
CA GLU A 239 3.54 -1.68 -12.34
C GLU A 239 4.85 -1.96 -11.58
N ALA A 240 5.60 -0.93 -11.20
CA ALA A 240 6.81 -1.10 -10.39
C ALA A 240 6.48 -1.75 -9.02
N MET A 241 5.40 -1.34 -8.37
CA MET A 241 4.91 -1.96 -7.14
C MET A 241 4.53 -3.44 -7.36
N LYS A 242 3.83 -3.77 -8.45
CA LYS A 242 3.44 -5.15 -8.76
C LYS A 242 4.67 -6.05 -8.95
N ASN A 243 5.66 -5.57 -9.70
CA ASN A 243 6.91 -6.30 -9.92
C ASN A 243 7.67 -6.51 -8.61
N PHE A 244 7.74 -5.48 -7.76
CA PHE A 244 8.35 -5.57 -6.44
C PHE A 244 7.70 -6.64 -5.56
N PHE A 245 6.36 -6.68 -5.48
CA PHE A 245 5.68 -7.72 -4.70
C PHE A 245 5.78 -9.11 -5.33
N ALA A 246 5.82 -9.23 -6.65
CA ALA A 246 6.04 -10.51 -7.33
C ALA A 246 7.45 -11.07 -7.06
N GLU A 247 8.44 -10.21 -6.79
CA GLU A 247 9.80 -10.62 -6.43
C GLU A 247 9.91 -11.14 -4.99
N ILE A 248 9.13 -10.56 -4.06
CA ILE A 248 9.31 -10.80 -2.62
C ILE A 248 8.29 -11.77 -2.01
N PHE A 249 7.25 -12.19 -2.73
CA PHE A 249 6.22 -13.16 -2.33
C PHE A 249 6.32 -14.48 -3.07
#